data_d6f234ad1c0003b4272870bff31b636d
#
_entry.id   d6f234ad1c0003b4272870bff31b636d
#
_cell.length_a   1.000
_cell.length_b   1.000
_cell.length_c   1.000
_cell.angle_alpha   90.00
_cell.angle_beta   90.00
_cell.angle_gamma   90.00
#
_symmetry.space_group_name_H-M   'P 1'
#
loop_
_entity.id
_entity.type
_entity.pdbx_description
1 polymer ?
#
loop_
_entity_poly.entity_id
_entity_poly.type
_entity_poly.pdbx_seq_one_letter_code
_entity_poly.pdbx_strand_id
1 'polypeptide(L)'
;MHHTIKLIFRICFAAVIFIVTIALILTCLSKSNEILQAKQTFAQAKKVHLQSSAQEQLVLLSNNQKPDEAVYIALAQKGYLAKSSCAHYPEICLDQYNQQQTRQIQSIDLVHAGNFHYIQHVDYTDSRTQQRKTLHYSSEQIQQFYEADISNLKYVVFGVGLFALAALYVSIRILRN
;
A
#
# COMPACT_ATOMS: atom_id res chain seq x y z
N MET A 1 44.91 -14.58 -20.60
CA MET A 1 43.65 -15.15 -20.07
C MET A 1 43.00 -14.30 -18.97
N HIS A 2 43.76 -13.84 -17.97
CA HIS A 2 43.21 -13.09 -16.84
C HIS A 2 42.60 -11.73 -17.19
N HIS A 3 43.10 -11.04 -18.22
CA HIS A 3 42.56 -9.74 -18.65
C HIS A 3 41.21 -9.86 -19.35
N THR A 4 41.03 -10.86 -20.17
CA THR A 4 39.75 -11.12 -20.91
C THR A 4 38.64 -11.47 -19.94
N ILE A 5 38.91 -12.28 -18.93
CA ILE A 5 37.94 -12.65 -17.90
C ILE A 5 37.48 -11.42 -17.10
N LYS A 6 38.43 -10.54 -16.71
CA LYS A 6 38.07 -9.28 -16.01
C LYS A 6 37.21 -8.36 -16.88
N LEU A 7 37.49 -8.27 -18.17
CA LEU A 7 36.73 -7.46 -19.10
C LEU A 7 35.28 -7.98 -19.24
N ILE A 8 35.11 -9.29 -19.44
CA ILE A 8 33.80 -9.93 -19.54
C ILE A 8 32.99 -9.68 -18.26
N PHE A 9 33.62 -9.90 -17.09
CA PHE A 9 32.93 -9.67 -15.82
C PHE A 9 32.49 -8.22 -15.64
N ARG A 10 33.29 -7.23 -16.03
CA ARG A 10 32.93 -5.80 -15.99
C ARG A 10 31.76 -5.49 -16.89
N ILE A 11 31.77 -6.00 -18.13
CA ILE A 11 30.68 -5.76 -19.07
C ILE A 11 29.37 -6.38 -18.54
N CYS A 12 29.42 -7.63 -18.07
CA CYS A 12 28.25 -8.28 -17.49
C CYS A 12 27.70 -7.52 -16.27
N PHE A 13 28.58 -7.08 -15.36
CA PHE A 13 28.19 -6.34 -14.17
C PHE A 13 27.57 -4.98 -14.51
N ALA A 14 28.18 -4.24 -15.44
CA ALA A 14 27.64 -2.98 -15.91
C ALA A 14 26.27 -3.16 -16.61
N ALA A 15 26.12 -4.22 -17.41
CA ALA A 15 24.85 -4.53 -18.07
C ALA A 15 23.73 -4.83 -17.06
N VAL A 16 24.01 -5.59 -15.99
CA VAL A 16 23.04 -5.87 -14.93
C VAL A 16 22.59 -4.57 -14.25
N ILE A 17 23.56 -3.72 -13.83
CA ILE A 17 23.25 -2.42 -13.22
C ILE A 17 22.40 -1.58 -14.16
N PHE A 18 22.72 -1.53 -15.44
CA PHE A 18 21.99 -0.75 -16.44
C PHE A 18 20.54 -1.22 -16.59
N ILE A 19 20.31 -2.55 -16.69
CA ILE A 19 18.96 -3.12 -16.80
C ILE A 19 18.14 -2.80 -15.55
N VAL A 20 18.71 -2.99 -14.36
CA VAL A 20 18.02 -2.67 -13.09
C VAL A 20 17.69 -1.18 -13.03
N THR A 21 18.60 -0.32 -13.46
CA THR A 21 18.39 1.14 -13.47
C THR A 21 17.25 1.54 -14.40
N ILE A 22 17.16 0.95 -15.59
CA ILE A 22 16.04 1.20 -16.51
C ILE A 22 14.73 0.76 -15.86
N ALA A 23 14.67 -0.41 -15.25
CA ALA A 23 13.47 -0.89 -14.56
C ALA A 23 13.02 0.08 -13.44
N LEU A 24 13.95 0.61 -12.65
CA LEU A 24 13.67 1.62 -11.63
C LEU A 24 13.14 2.93 -12.22
N ILE A 25 13.70 3.42 -13.31
CA ILE A 25 13.24 4.63 -14.01
C ILE A 25 11.82 4.43 -14.52
N LEU A 26 11.53 3.30 -15.17
CA LEU A 26 10.18 2.98 -15.65
C LEU A 26 9.16 2.91 -14.51
N THR A 27 9.54 2.34 -13.38
CA THR A 27 8.72 2.31 -12.16
C THR A 27 8.45 3.73 -11.64
N CYS A 28 9.47 4.59 -11.58
CA CYS A 28 9.32 6.00 -11.18
C CYS A 28 8.37 6.76 -12.12
N LEU A 29 8.49 6.57 -13.43
CA LEU A 29 7.60 7.20 -14.41
C LEU A 29 6.15 6.74 -14.24
N SER A 30 5.92 5.44 -14.06
CA SER A 30 4.59 4.87 -13.81
C SER A 30 3.96 5.46 -12.54
N LYS A 31 4.73 5.54 -11.44
CA LYS A 31 4.26 6.11 -10.18
C LYS A 31 4.06 7.62 -10.23
N SER A 32 4.87 8.33 -11.01
CA SER A 32 4.66 9.76 -11.26
C SER A 32 3.33 10.02 -12.00
N ASN A 33 2.99 9.21 -12.97
CA ASN A 33 1.69 9.29 -13.65
C ASN A 33 0.52 8.99 -12.70
N GLU A 34 0.65 8.03 -11.80
CA GLU A 34 -0.35 7.74 -10.76
C GLU A 34 -0.60 8.97 -9.87
N ILE A 35 0.49 9.68 -9.47
CA ILE A 35 0.40 10.93 -8.70
C ILE A 35 -0.32 12.03 -9.48
N LEU A 36 0.04 12.22 -10.75
CA LEU A 36 -0.56 13.27 -11.61
C LEU A 36 -2.05 13.02 -11.89
N GLN A 37 -2.44 11.75 -11.99
CA GLN A 37 -3.81 11.34 -12.29
C GLN A 37 -4.63 11.00 -11.03
N ALA A 38 -4.13 11.33 -9.84
CA ALA A 38 -4.75 10.95 -8.57
C ALA A 38 -6.24 11.33 -8.48
N LYS A 39 -6.61 12.55 -8.86
CA LYS A 39 -8.00 13.00 -8.85
C LYS A 39 -8.91 12.20 -9.79
N GLN A 40 -8.42 11.87 -10.98
CA GLN A 40 -9.18 11.06 -11.95
C GLN A 40 -9.31 9.62 -11.47
N THR A 41 -8.25 9.06 -10.90
CA THR A 41 -8.25 7.71 -10.31
C THR A 41 -9.25 7.62 -9.16
N PHE A 42 -9.30 8.63 -8.29
CA PHE A 42 -10.28 8.66 -7.20
C PHE A 42 -11.72 8.81 -7.70
N ALA A 43 -11.95 9.64 -8.73
CA ALA A 43 -13.27 9.78 -9.34
C ALA A 43 -13.81 8.46 -9.95
N GLN A 44 -12.90 7.54 -10.32
CA GLN A 44 -13.21 6.22 -10.84
C GLN A 44 -13.14 5.11 -9.76
N ALA A 45 -13.00 5.50 -8.48
CA ALA A 45 -12.88 4.54 -7.39
C ALA A 45 -14.11 3.61 -7.32
N LYS A 46 -13.83 2.34 -7.15
CA LYS A 46 -14.88 1.32 -7.02
C LYS A 46 -15.33 1.22 -5.58
N LYS A 47 -16.65 1.27 -5.37
CA LYS A 47 -17.26 1.01 -4.08
C LYS A 47 -17.71 -0.44 -4.02
N VAL A 48 -17.35 -1.13 -2.95
CA VAL A 48 -17.70 -2.53 -2.71
C VAL A 48 -18.40 -2.62 -1.37
N HIS A 49 -19.64 -3.06 -1.38
CA HIS A 49 -20.40 -3.37 -0.17
C HIS A 49 -20.27 -4.85 0.14
N LEU A 50 -19.86 -5.19 1.36
CA LEU A 50 -19.75 -6.55 1.84
C LEU A 50 -20.56 -6.70 3.12
N GLN A 51 -21.26 -7.83 3.26
CA GLN A 51 -22.04 -8.17 4.42
C GLN A 51 -21.71 -9.58 4.88
N SER A 52 -21.54 -9.75 6.19
CA SER A 52 -21.34 -11.08 6.77
C SER A 52 -22.59 -11.95 6.59
N SER A 53 -22.35 -13.20 6.26
CA SER A 53 -23.36 -14.25 6.21
C SER A 53 -22.99 -15.41 7.14
N ALA A 54 -23.90 -16.35 7.31
CA ALA A 54 -23.62 -17.56 8.11
C ALA A 54 -22.47 -18.40 7.55
N GLN A 55 -22.23 -18.31 6.23
CA GLN A 55 -21.18 -19.08 5.53
C GLN A 55 -19.88 -18.28 5.33
N GLU A 56 -19.96 -16.94 5.30
CA GLU A 56 -18.85 -16.04 5.06
C GLU A 56 -18.82 -14.93 6.12
N GLN A 57 -18.09 -15.18 7.18
CA GLN A 57 -17.94 -14.21 8.25
C GLN A 57 -16.78 -13.25 7.96
N LEU A 58 -17.11 -11.97 7.94
CA LEU A 58 -16.14 -10.89 7.82
C LEU A 58 -15.56 -10.54 9.19
N VAL A 59 -14.26 -10.37 9.25
CA VAL A 59 -13.54 -10.03 10.48
C VAL A 59 -12.63 -8.83 10.28
N LEU A 60 -12.56 -7.99 11.31
CA LEU A 60 -11.69 -6.84 11.39
C LEU A 60 -10.54 -7.14 12.36
N LEU A 61 -9.32 -6.96 11.87
CA LEU A 61 -8.09 -7.09 12.62
C LEU A 61 -7.32 -5.77 12.55
N SER A 62 -6.60 -5.42 13.59
CA SER A 62 -5.72 -4.25 13.57
C SER A 62 -4.34 -4.61 14.10
N ASN A 63 -3.31 -4.06 13.48
CA ASN A 63 -1.93 -4.14 13.94
C ASN A 63 -1.36 -2.73 14.02
N ASN A 64 -0.94 -2.30 15.21
CA ASN A 64 -0.29 -1.00 15.43
C ASN A 64 1.23 -1.11 15.60
N GLN A 65 1.81 -2.28 15.34
CA GLN A 65 3.25 -2.48 15.45
C GLN A 65 3.96 -2.08 14.16
N LYS A 66 4.99 -1.23 14.30
CA LYS A 66 5.87 -0.89 13.18
C LYS A 66 6.66 -2.12 12.72
N PRO A 67 6.95 -2.22 11.43
CA PRO A 67 6.66 -1.25 10.35
C PRO A 67 5.28 -1.40 9.69
N ASP A 68 4.46 -2.36 10.10
CA ASP A 68 3.25 -2.75 9.36
C ASP A 68 1.96 -2.35 10.10
N GLU A 69 1.85 -1.06 10.43
CA GLU A 69 0.66 -0.49 11.06
C GLU A 69 -0.52 -0.48 10.10
N ALA A 70 -1.44 -1.43 10.26
CA ALA A 70 -2.55 -1.60 9.32
C ALA A 70 -3.82 -2.16 9.96
N VAL A 71 -4.94 -1.83 9.32
CA VAL A 71 -6.24 -2.47 9.51
C VAL A 71 -6.46 -3.48 8.40
N TYR A 72 -6.81 -4.69 8.77
CA TYR A 72 -7.07 -5.79 7.84
C TYR A 72 -8.54 -6.18 7.89
N ILE A 73 -9.14 -6.31 6.73
CA ILE A 73 -10.45 -6.92 6.54
C ILE A 73 -10.22 -8.31 5.95
N ALA A 74 -10.73 -9.32 6.59
CA ALA A 74 -10.54 -10.71 6.18
C ALA A 74 -11.87 -11.48 6.19
N LEU A 75 -11.94 -12.52 5.37
CA LEU A 75 -12.92 -13.58 5.52
C LEU A 75 -12.36 -14.62 6.51
N ALA A 76 -13.14 -14.97 7.52
CA ALA A 76 -12.75 -16.00 8.46
C ALA A 76 -12.36 -17.28 7.70
N GLN A 77 -11.14 -17.80 7.95
CA GLN A 77 -10.57 -19.01 7.34
C GLN A 77 -10.25 -18.92 5.83
N LYS A 78 -10.51 -17.80 5.13
CA LYS A 78 -10.24 -17.66 3.69
C LYS A 78 -9.13 -16.66 3.34
N GLY A 79 -8.72 -15.80 4.30
CA GLY A 79 -7.64 -14.84 4.11
C GLY A 79 -8.08 -13.38 3.99
N TYR A 80 -7.12 -12.51 3.67
CA TYR A 80 -7.33 -11.06 3.64
C TYR A 80 -8.01 -10.60 2.36
N LEU A 81 -9.00 -9.70 2.51
CA LEU A 81 -9.70 -9.04 1.41
C LEU A 81 -9.15 -7.64 1.14
N ALA A 82 -8.85 -6.90 2.21
CA ALA A 82 -8.35 -5.54 2.11
C ALA A 82 -7.41 -5.21 3.26
N LYS A 83 -6.47 -4.29 2.99
CA LYS A 83 -5.55 -3.70 3.95
C LYS A 83 -5.63 -2.19 3.82
N SER A 84 -5.77 -1.49 4.96
CA SER A 84 -5.81 -0.03 5.04
C SER A 84 -4.82 0.46 6.07
N SER A 85 -4.25 1.66 5.89
CA SER A 85 -3.29 2.23 6.84
C SER A 85 -3.96 2.60 8.16
N CYS A 86 -3.32 2.31 9.29
CA CYS A 86 -3.74 2.76 10.61
C CYS A 86 -3.75 4.30 10.77
N ALA A 87 -2.98 5.02 9.96
CA ALA A 87 -2.93 6.47 10.00
C ALA A 87 -4.30 7.13 9.76
N HIS A 88 -5.19 6.45 9.03
CA HIS A 88 -6.53 6.93 8.70
C HIS A 88 -7.61 6.44 9.69
N TYR A 89 -7.30 5.44 10.51
CA TYR A 89 -8.26 4.76 11.39
C TYR A 89 -7.74 4.65 12.84
N PRO A 90 -7.40 5.78 13.48
CA PRO A 90 -6.85 5.76 14.84
C PRO A 90 -7.80 5.11 15.85
N GLU A 91 -9.11 5.27 15.68
CA GLU A 91 -10.14 4.70 16.56
C GLU A 91 -10.10 3.16 16.56
N ILE A 92 -9.69 2.54 15.44
CA ILE A 92 -9.52 1.10 15.32
C ILE A 92 -8.16 0.65 15.84
N CYS A 93 -7.10 1.39 15.50
CA CYS A 93 -5.72 0.99 15.72
C CYS A 93 -5.19 1.33 17.11
N LEU A 94 -5.68 2.41 17.76
CA LEU A 94 -5.27 2.78 19.11
C LEU A 94 -6.01 2.00 20.21
N ASP A 95 -7.04 1.25 19.85
CA ASP A 95 -7.76 0.41 20.80
C ASP A 95 -6.93 -0.85 21.12
N GLN A 96 -6.04 -0.70 22.11
CA GLN A 96 -5.09 -1.76 22.51
C GLN A 96 -5.76 -3.06 22.93
N TYR A 97 -6.95 -2.99 23.52
CA TYR A 97 -7.67 -4.18 23.94
C TYR A 97 -8.10 -5.02 22.71
N ASN A 98 -8.63 -4.36 21.68
CA ASN A 98 -9.16 -5.04 20.52
C ASN A 98 -8.11 -5.38 19.45
N GLN A 99 -6.85 -4.95 19.61
CA GLN A 99 -5.78 -5.25 18.64
C GLN A 99 -5.50 -6.75 18.50
N GLN A 100 -5.53 -7.47 19.62
CA GLN A 100 -5.27 -8.91 19.64
C GLN A 100 -6.54 -9.74 19.43
N GLN A 101 -7.68 -9.09 19.26
CA GLN A 101 -8.98 -9.72 19.13
C GLN A 101 -9.52 -9.56 17.71
N THR A 102 -10.09 -10.62 17.20
CA THR A 102 -10.85 -10.58 15.95
C THR A 102 -12.23 -9.96 16.22
N ARG A 103 -12.50 -8.81 15.62
CA ARG A 103 -13.82 -8.16 15.69
C ARG A 103 -14.68 -8.63 14.54
N GLN A 104 -15.89 -9.06 14.85
CA GLN A 104 -16.84 -9.50 13.82
C GLN A 104 -17.46 -8.30 13.12
N ILE A 105 -17.36 -8.23 11.80
CA ILE A 105 -18.01 -7.24 10.96
C ILE A 105 -19.40 -7.74 10.60
N GLN A 106 -20.42 -6.89 10.69
CA GLN A 106 -21.74 -7.13 10.15
C GLN A 106 -21.85 -6.68 8.69
N SER A 107 -21.44 -5.44 8.44
CA SER A 107 -21.39 -4.86 7.10
C SER A 107 -20.21 -3.91 6.97
N ILE A 108 -19.68 -3.77 5.75
CA ILE A 108 -18.58 -2.85 5.44
C ILE A 108 -18.71 -2.33 4.00
N ASP A 109 -18.46 -1.04 3.85
CA ASP A 109 -18.30 -0.37 2.56
C ASP A 109 -16.83 -0.03 2.36
N LEU A 110 -16.23 -0.59 1.31
CA LEU A 110 -14.86 -0.34 0.93
C LEU A 110 -14.82 0.53 -0.33
N VAL A 111 -13.89 1.47 -0.35
CA VAL A 111 -13.55 2.27 -1.53
C VAL A 111 -12.17 1.83 -2.03
N HIS A 112 -12.11 1.34 -3.26
CA HIS A 112 -10.87 0.94 -3.91
C HIS A 112 -10.45 2.00 -4.93
N ALA A 113 -9.39 2.76 -4.62
CA ALA A 113 -8.83 3.79 -5.48
C ALA A 113 -7.37 3.47 -5.81
N GLY A 114 -7.07 3.21 -7.08
CA GLY A 114 -5.74 2.76 -7.52
C GLY A 114 -5.34 1.46 -6.82
N ASN A 115 -4.25 1.50 -6.05
CA ASN A 115 -3.75 0.35 -5.28
C ASN A 115 -4.16 0.40 -3.80
N PHE A 116 -4.99 1.36 -3.40
CA PHE A 116 -5.36 1.59 -2.01
C PHE A 116 -6.80 1.15 -1.73
N HIS A 117 -7.02 0.68 -0.52
CA HIS A 117 -8.33 0.34 -0.01
C HIS A 117 -8.64 1.21 1.20
N TYR A 118 -9.84 1.78 1.22
CA TYR A 118 -10.31 2.63 2.31
C TYR A 118 -11.62 2.10 2.85
N ILE A 119 -11.80 2.19 4.17
CA ILE A 119 -13.05 1.85 4.84
C ILE A 119 -13.90 3.13 4.85
N GLN A 120 -15.01 3.13 4.11
CA GLN A 120 -15.96 4.23 4.13
C GLN A 120 -16.98 4.07 5.24
N HIS A 121 -17.45 2.85 5.45
CA HIS A 121 -18.38 2.51 6.50
C HIS A 121 -18.06 1.12 7.04
N VAL A 122 -18.15 0.93 8.34
CA VAL A 122 -18.05 -0.40 8.96
C VAL A 122 -18.90 -0.49 10.20
N ASP A 123 -19.69 -1.54 10.25
CA ASP A 123 -20.42 -2.00 11.43
C ASP A 123 -19.74 -3.24 12.00
N TYR A 124 -19.28 -3.17 13.22
CA TYR A 124 -18.59 -4.30 13.85
C TYR A 124 -18.99 -4.45 15.33
N THR A 125 -18.77 -5.62 15.89
CA THR A 125 -18.97 -5.90 17.30
C THR A 125 -17.66 -5.68 18.05
N ASP A 126 -17.69 -4.80 19.05
CA ASP A 126 -16.57 -4.58 19.98
C ASP A 126 -16.32 -5.87 20.80
N SER A 127 -15.09 -6.36 20.81
CA SER A 127 -14.75 -7.63 21.43
C SER A 127 -14.85 -7.60 22.97
N ARG A 128 -14.73 -6.43 23.59
CA ARG A 128 -14.79 -6.24 25.04
C ARG A 128 -16.22 -6.10 25.55
N THR A 129 -16.97 -5.20 24.90
CA THR A 129 -18.31 -4.82 25.39
C THR A 129 -19.42 -5.63 24.75
N GLN A 130 -19.10 -6.37 23.66
CA GLN A 130 -20.05 -7.08 22.80
C GLN A 130 -21.13 -6.15 22.20
N GLN A 131 -20.89 -4.84 22.23
CA GLN A 131 -21.77 -3.85 21.64
C GLN A 131 -21.42 -3.60 20.19
N ARG A 132 -22.43 -3.31 19.39
CA ARG A 132 -22.27 -2.89 18.01
C ARG A 132 -21.68 -1.47 17.97
N LYS A 133 -20.61 -1.30 17.21
CA LYS A 133 -19.99 -0.01 16.89
C LYS A 133 -20.07 0.24 15.40
N THR A 134 -20.30 1.48 15.04
CA THR A 134 -20.36 1.95 13.65
C THR A 134 -19.35 3.06 13.46
N LEU A 135 -18.55 2.95 12.40
CA LEU A 135 -17.68 4.03 11.93
C LEU A 135 -18.10 4.43 10.52
N HIS A 136 -18.14 5.71 10.26
CA HIS A 136 -18.51 6.26 8.96
C HIS A 136 -17.62 7.45 8.61
N TYR A 137 -17.08 7.42 7.40
CA TYR A 137 -16.27 8.49 6.82
C TYR A 137 -16.93 9.03 5.56
N SER A 138 -16.96 10.35 5.41
CA SER A 138 -17.51 10.97 4.20
C SER A 138 -16.63 10.70 2.97
N SER A 139 -17.19 10.85 1.80
CA SER A 139 -16.42 10.69 0.55
C SER A 139 -15.26 11.69 0.46
N GLU A 140 -15.43 12.88 1.02
CA GLU A 140 -14.40 13.92 1.08
C GLU A 140 -13.25 13.50 2.01
N GLN A 141 -13.55 12.88 3.16
CA GLN A 141 -12.52 12.35 4.07
C GLN A 141 -11.74 11.23 3.41
N ILE A 142 -12.40 10.31 2.72
CA ILE A 142 -11.73 9.24 1.97
C ILE A 142 -10.84 9.80 0.86
N GLN A 143 -11.29 10.85 0.17
CA GLN A 143 -10.46 11.53 -0.82
C GLN A 143 -9.21 12.16 -0.18
N GLN A 144 -9.35 12.80 0.98
CA GLN A 144 -8.21 13.35 1.72
C GLN A 144 -7.21 12.28 2.14
N PHE A 145 -7.69 11.10 2.59
CA PHE A 145 -6.83 9.96 2.91
C PHE A 145 -6.04 9.52 1.67
N TYR A 146 -6.72 9.37 0.55
CA TYR A 146 -6.08 9.01 -0.71
C TYR A 146 -5.04 10.05 -1.17
N GLU A 147 -5.37 11.34 -1.10
CA GLU A 147 -4.45 12.42 -1.47
C GLU A 147 -3.22 12.46 -0.53
N ALA A 148 -3.38 12.16 0.75
CA ALA A 148 -2.28 12.06 1.71
C ALA A 148 -1.34 10.89 1.37
N ASP A 149 -1.90 9.70 1.09
CA ASP A 149 -1.12 8.51 0.72
C ASP A 149 -0.35 8.71 -0.60
N ILE A 150 -1.01 9.30 -1.60
CA ILE A 150 -0.37 9.65 -2.87
C ILE A 150 0.71 10.74 -2.67
N SER A 151 0.47 11.70 -1.78
CA SER A 151 1.48 12.73 -1.48
C SER A 151 2.74 12.14 -0.86
N ASN A 152 2.62 11.13 0.01
CA ASN A 152 3.76 10.44 0.58
C ASN A 152 4.56 9.66 -0.47
N LEU A 153 3.91 9.17 -1.51
CA LEU A 153 4.57 8.47 -2.61
C LEU A 153 5.57 9.35 -3.38
N LYS A 154 5.39 10.69 -3.38
CA LYS A 154 6.34 11.63 -4.02
C LYS A 154 7.74 11.51 -3.46
N TYR A 155 7.89 11.34 -2.15
CA TYR A 155 9.21 11.20 -1.52
C TYR A 155 9.90 9.90 -1.92
N VAL A 156 9.13 8.81 -2.05
CA VAL A 156 9.65 7.52 -2.50
C VAL A 156 10.11 7.61 -3.95
N VAL A 157 9.28 8.19 -4.83
CA VAL A 157 9.62 8.38 -6.25
C VAL A 157 10.86 9.25 -6.41
N PHE A 158 10.98 10.34 -5.65
CA PHE A 158 12.15 11.21 -5.67
C PHE A 158 13.42 10.47 -5.21
N GLY A 159 13.35 9.76 -4.08
CA GLY A 159 14.49 9.00 -3.55
C GLY A 159 14.98 7.89 -4.49
N VAL A 160 14.05 7.10 -5.03
CA VAL A 160 14.35 6.05 -6.01
C VAL A 160 14.90 6.64 -7.32
N GLY A 161 14.34 7.77 -7.77
CA GLY A 161 14.82 8.49 -8.95
C GLY A 161 16.28 8.96 -8.81
N LEU A 162 16.63 9.56 -7.67
CA LEU A 162 18.02 9.94 -7.37
C LEU A 162 18.97 8.74 -7.34
N PHE A 163 18.54 7.64 -6.71
CA PHE A 163 19.32 6.42 -6.67
C PHE A 163 19.54 5.84 -8.08
N ALA A 164 18.51 5.82 -8.91
CA ALA A 164 18.58 5.35 -10.29
C ALA A 164 19.57 6.20 -11.13
N LEU A 165 19.57 7.53 -10.97
CA LEU A 165 20.53 8.41 -11.65
C LEU A 165 21.97 8.16 -11.20
N ALA A 166 22.19 7.97 -9.89
CA ALA A 166 23.52 7.64 -9.36
C ALA A 166 24.02 6.28 -9.90
N ALA A 167 23.14 5.26 -9.93
CA ALA A 167 23.48 3.95 -10.47
C ALA A 167 23.79 4.00 -11.97
N LEU A 168 23.06 4.80 -12.74
CA LEU A 168 23.33 5.05 -14.16
C LEU A 168 24.70 5.67 -14.36
N TYR A 169 25.02 6.70 -13.58
CA TYR A 169 26.34 7.35 -13.63
C TYR A 169 27.47 6.36 -13.35
N VAL A 170 27.34 5.53 -12.31
CA VAL A 170 28.34 4.50 -11.97
C VAL A 170 28.48 3.47 -13.09
N SER A 171 27.38 3.01 -13.67
CA SER A 171 27.38 2.06 -14.79
C SER A 171 28.16 2.61 -16.01
N ILE A 172 27.87 3.85 -16.39
CA ILE A 172 28.58 4.52 -17.51
C ILE A 172 30.06 4.66 -17.18
N ARG A 173 30.42 5.03 -15.96
CA ARG A 173 31.82 5.16 -15.52
C ARG A 173 32.58 3.83 -15.58
N ILE A 174 31.94 2.73 -15.19
CA ILE A 174 32.51 1.37 -15.26
C ILE A 174 32.81 0.98 -16.72
N LEU A 175 31.91 1.31 -17.64
CA LEU A 175 32.07 0.99 -19.05
C LEU A 175 33.18 1.83 -19.73
N ARG A 176 33.34 3.09 -19.28
CA ARG A 176 34.29 4.03 -19.89
C ARG A 176 35.73 3.82 -19.46
N ASN A 177 35.99 3.27 -18.27
CA ASN A 177 37.32 2.94 -17.75
C ASN A 177 37.73 1.52 -18.08
#